data_9648e27106b428e0e8f1f397a004ceb5
#
_entry.id   9648e27106b428e0e8f1f397a004ceb5
#
_cell.length_a   1.000
_cell.length_b   1.000
_cell.length_c   1.000
_cell.angle_alpha   90.00
_cell.angle_beta   90.00
_cell.angle_gamma   90.00
#
_symmetry.space_group_name_H-M   'P 1'
#
loop_
_entity.id
_entity.type
_entity.pdbx_description
1 polymer ?
#
loop_
_entity_poly.entity_id
_entity_poly.type
_entity_poly.pdbx_seq_one_letter_code
_entity_poly.pdbx_strand_id
1 'polypeptide(L)'
;MFDKEKADHAVNFINCLKHTKGKWXXPWQDEIIRTLYGTVKENGYRQYNTCYCEIPKKNGKSELAAAIALYMTCGDGEWGAEVYGCASDRQQASIVFDVAVDMVDQCPALKKRIKPIMSVKRLVYTPTNSFYQVLSAEAYTKHGLNCHAVIFDELHAQPNRELFDVMTKGSGDARTQPLFFLITTAGNDRNSVCYEQHQKALDIIEGRKIDPTFYPVIYGAADEDDWLSEEVWYKSNPSLGHTIDIEKVRNACISAKENAAEENIFRQLRLNQWVKQSTRWMQMDKWDACAFPNDENELVGRECYGGLDLSSTSDITAFVLVFPPRNDAEKYVVLSYCWIPEDNLRLRVRRDHVPYDVWEKEGCLLTTEGNVIHYSYIENFIEELGTKFHIKEIAFDRWGAVQLSQDLQDMGFTVVPFGQGYKDMSPPTKELMKLTLEERIAHGGHKVLRWCMDNVFVRQDPAGNIKMDKEKSTEKIDAAVATVMALDRAIRNEGSDGSVYDDRGILVF
;
A
#
# COMPACT_ATOMS: atom_id res chain seq x y z
N MET A 1 27.02 11.94 21.68
CA MET A 1 28.35 11.41 22.07
C MET A 1 28.35 9.90 21.81
N PHE A 2 29.55 9.32 21.52
CA PHE A 2 29.64 7.87 21.29
C PHE A 2 30.38 7.19 22.46
N ASP A 3 29.73 6.23 23.11
CA ASP A 3 30.26 5.45 24.22
C ASP A 3 30.65 4.06 23.69
N LYS A 4 31.96 3.86 23.51
CA LYS A 4 32.51 2.62 22.98
C LYS A 4 32.26 1.42 23.92
N GLU A 5 32.30 1.63 25.23
CA GLU A 5 32.11 0.55 26.20
C GLU A 5 30.69 -0.02 26.14
N LYS A 6 29.68 0.87 26.01
CA LYS A 6 28.29 0.45 25.85
C LYS A 6 28.07 -0.25 24.51
N ALA A 7 28.68 0.26 23.43
CA ALA A 7 28.62 -0.37 22.12
C ALA A 7 29.22 -1.79 22.17
N ASP A 8 30.43 -1.90 22.74
CA ASP A 8 31.11 -3.19 22.88
C ASP A 8 30.35 -4.15 23.79
N HIS A 9 29.73 -3.65 24.86
CA HIS A 9 28.90 -4.48 25.76
C HIS A 9 27.74 -5.13 25.02
N ALA A 10 27.01 -4.33 24.22
CA ALA A 10 25.86 -4.86 23.44
C ALA A 10 26.32 -5.87 22.38
N VAL A 11 27.39 -5.54 21.64
CA VAL A 11 27.95 -6.44 20.61
C VAL A 11 28.44 -7.76 21.26
N ASN A 12 29.16 -7.66 22.38
CA ASN A 12 29.69 -8.83 23.07
C ASN A 12 28.56 -9.73 23.59
N PHE A 13 27.49 -9.13 24.15
CA PHE A 13 26.30 -9.89 24.57
C PHE A 13 25.72 -10.68 23.38
N ILE A 14 25.52 -10.00 22.25
CA ILE A 14 24.90 -10.62 21.05
C ILE A 14 25.83 -11.71 20.48
N ASN A 15 27.16 -11.49 20.50
CA ASN A 15 28.12 -12.49 20.05
C ASN A 15 28.14 -13.74 20.94
N CYS A 16 27.67 -13.66 22.18
CA CYS A 16 27.50 -14.84 23.05
C CYS A 16 26.30 -15.69 22.65
N LEU A 17 25.34 -15.10 21.94
CA LEU A 17 24.20 -15.83 21.41
C LEU A 17 24.62 -16.58 20.14
N LYS A 18 24.15 -17.79 19.97
CA LYS A 18 24.41 -18.52 18.72
C LYS A 18 23.36 -18.18 17.69
N HIS A 19 23.82 -17.70 16.54
CA HIS A 19 22.94 -17.47 15.39
C HIS A 19 22.46 -18.83 14.87
N THR A 20 21.16 -18.97 14.68
CA THR A 20 20.56 -20.24 14.27
C THR A 20 21.04 -20.74 12.90
N LYS A 21 21.54 -19.84 12.06
CA LYS A 21 21.97 -20.15 10.68
C LYS A 21 23.43 -19.78 10.39
N GLY A 22 24.25 -19.58 11.41
CA GLY A 22 25.66 -19.28 11.17
C GLY A 22 26.26 -18.24 12.10
N LYS A 23 27.03 -17.31 11.57
CA LYS A 23 27.74 -16.28 12.33
C LYS A 23 27.02 -14.95 12.31
N TRP A 24 27.16 -14.20 13.40
CA TRP A 24 26.81 -12.77 13.40
C TRP A 24 27.83 -12.00 12.54
N UNK A 25 27.27 -11.05 12.13
CA UNK A 25 27.95 -10.23 11.62
C UNK A 25 28.21 -9.78 10.42
N UNK A 26 27.25 -9.63 10.05
CA UNK A 26 27.28 -9.08 9.37
C UNK A 26 27.60 -7.95 9.69
N PRO A 27 28.51 -7.25 9.03
CA PRO A 27 28.92 -5.89 9.38
C PRO A 27 27.78 -4.89 9.58
N TRP A 28 26.73 -5.04 8.80
CA TRP A 28 25.52 -4.21 8.93
C TRP A 28 24.83 -4.40 10.28
N GLN A 29 24.83 -5.63 10.82
CA GLN A 29 24.24 -5.91 12.15
C GLN A 29 25.09 -5.27 13.24
N ASP A 30 26.41 -5.39 13.14
CA ASP A 30 27.35 -4.78 14.09
C ASP A 30 27.18 -3.27 14.10
N GLU A 31 27.08 -2.65 12.92
CA GLU A 31 26.86 -1.21 12.77
C GLU A 31 25.58 -0.74 13.46
N ILE A 32 24.46 -1.46 13.23
CA ILE A 32 23.16 -1.12 13.85
C ILE A 32 23.29 -1.19 15.38
N ILE A 33 23.86 -2.30 15.90
CA ILE A 33 23.96 -2.52 17.35
C ILE A 33 24.87 -1.47 17.99
N ARG A 34 26.05 -1.22 17.39
CA ARG A 34 26.98 -0.19 17.90
C ARG A 34 26.37 1.19 17.92
N THR A 35 25.72 1.58 16.81
CA THR A 35 25.10 2.89 16.72
C THR A 35 23.95 3.03 17.72
N LEU A 36 23.08 2.02 17.78
CA LEU A 36 21.89 2.04 18.64
C LEU A 36 22.24 2.15 20.13
N TYR A 37 23.23 1.36 20.58
CA TYR A 37 23.56 1.27 22.01
C TYR A 37 24.74 2.15 22.41
N GLY A 38 25.63 2.48 21.47
CA GLY A 38 26.79 3.33 21.73
C GLY A 38 26.53 4.81 21.62
N THR A 39 25.47 5.23 20.93
CA THR A 39 25.16 6.66 20.84
C THR A 39 24.35 7.09 22.07
N VAL A 40 24.93 7.98 22.88
CA VAL A 40 24.37 8.37 24.17
C VAL A 40 24.21 9.89 24.28
N LYS A 41 23.28 10.30 25.14
CA LYS A 41 23.05 11.67 25.56
C LYS A 41 24.13 12.08 26.57
N GLU A 42 24.17 13.35 26.96
CA GLU A 42 25.10 13.87 27.98
C GLU A 42 24.96 13.17 29.35
N ASN A 43 23.74 12.71 29.66
CA ASN A 43 23.47 12.00 30.91
C ASN A 43 23.84 10.49 30.85
N GLY A 44 24.43 10.05 29.73
CA GLY A 44 24.85 8.66 29.55
C GLY A 44 23.78 7.69 29.10
N TYR A 45 22.52 8.11 29.00
CA TYR A 45 21.44 7.25 28.51
C TYR A 45 21.40 7.18 26.99
N ARG A 46 20.81 6.11 26.45
CA ARG A 46 20.67 5.87 25.02
C ARG A 46 20.04 7.07 24.31
N GLN A 47 20.67 7.53 23.22
CA GLN A 47 20.18 8.66 22.41
C GLN A 47 18.87 8.28 21.69
N TYR A 48 18.81 7.04 21.14
CA TYR A 48 17.71 6.60 20.32
C TYR A 48 16.66 5.85 21.14
N ASN A 49 15.41 6.27 21.03
CA ASN A 49 14.28 5.54 21.60
C ASN A 49 13.49 4.78 20.53
N THR A 50 13.72 5.08 19.24
CA THR A 50 13.10 4.39 18.12
C THR A 50 14.17 4.03 17.09
N CYS A 51 14.19 2.79 16.67
CA CYS A 51 14.99 2.33 15.53
C CYS A 51 14.02 1.77 14.48
N TYR A 52 14.04 2.35 13.28
CA TYR A 52 13.28 1.85 12.14
C TYR A 52 14.25 1.15 11.20
N CYS A 53 14.12 -0.16 11.07
CA CYS A 53 15.01 -0.99 10.25
C CYS A 53 14.20 -1.65 9.12
N GLU A 54 14.35 -1.12 7.91
CA GLU A 54 13.69 -1.65 6.72
C GLU A 54 14.71 -2.37 5.86
N ILE A 55 14.52 -3.68 5.65
CA ILE A 55 15.51 -4.52 4.98
C ILE A 55 14.80 -5.68 4.24
N PRO A 56 15.26 -6.10 3.05
CA PRO A 56 14.59 -7.15 2.27
C PRO A 56 14.50 -8.50 3.00
N LYS A 57 13.66 -9.38 2.50
CA LYS A 57 13.48 -10.73 3.06
C LYS A 57 14.78 -11.54 2.99
N LYS A 58 14.96 -12.41 3.98
CA LYS A 58 16.09 -13.37 4.12
C LYS A 58 17.43 -12.75 4.54
N ASN A 59 17.45 -11.47 4.90
CA ASN A 59 18.68 -10.81 5.41
C ASN A 59 18.95 -11.06 6.89
N GLY A 60 18.11 -11.83 7.61
CA GLY A 60 18.35 -12.14 9.03
C GLY A 60 17.61 -11.24 10.00
N LYS A 61 16.44 -10.73 9.61
CA LYS A 61 15.61 -9.85 10.46
C LYS A 61 15.23 -10.49 11.79
N SER A 62 14.68 -11.71 11.73
CA SER A 62 14.16 -12.39 12.93
C SER A 62 15.27 -12.68 13.95
N GLU A 63 16.48 -13.03 13.45
CA GLU A 63 17.65 -13.26 14.29
C GLU A 63 18.07 -11.96 15.00
N LEU A 64 18.15 -10.85 14.27
CA LEU A 64 18.50 -9.55 14.86
C LEU A 64 17.44 -9.09 15.86
N ALA A 65 16.16 -9.23 15.52
CA ALA A 65 15.04 -8.86 16.38
C ALA A 65 15.07 -9.67 17.70
N ALA A 66 15.32 -10.99 17.60
CA ALA A 66 15.41 -11.88 18.77
C ALA A 66 16.60 -11.50 19.66
N ALA A 67 17.76 -11.20 19.05
CA ALA A 67 18.97 -10.81 19.79
C ALA A 67 18.74 -9.49 20.55
N ILE A 68 18.09 -8.52 19.90
CA ILE A 68 17.75 -7.22 20.53
C ILE A 68 16.74 -7.44 21.66
N ALA A 69 15.72 -8.29 21.46
CA ALA A 69 14.76 -8.61 22.50
C ALA A 69 15.45 -9.19 23.75
N LEU A 70 16.38 -10.14 23.54
CA LEU A 70 17.15 -10.74 24.65
C LEU A 70 18.08 -9.73 25.31
N TYR A 71 18.75 -8.87 24.54
CA TYR A 71 19.59 -7.82 25.11
C TYR A 71 18.77 -6.84 25.97
N MET A 72 17.63 -6.39 25.48
CA MET A 72 16.76 -5.48 26.23
C MET A 72 16.18 -6.13 27.51
N THR A 73 16.03 -7.45 27.48
CA THR A 73 15.52 -8.19 28.66
C THR A 73 16.63 -8.47 29.68
N CYS A 74 17.84 -8.80 29.23
CA CYS A 74 18.89 -9.38 30.09
C CYS A 74 20.13 -8.51 30.23
N GLY A 75 20.46 -7.71 29.21
CA GLY A 75 21.76 -7.02 29.07
C GLY A 75 21.72 -5.51 29.24
N ASP A 76 20.58 -4.87 29.09
CA ASP A 76 20.47 -3.40 29.08
C ASP A 76 20.48 -2.78 30.49
N GLY A 77 20.41 -3.63 31.56
CA GLY A 77 20.56 -3.18 32.95
C GLY A 77 19.27 -2.67 33.59
N GLU A 78 18.13 -2.77 32.93
CA GLU A 78 16.84 -2.31 33.47
C GLU A 78 16.24 -3.36 34.41
N TRP A 79 15.85 -2.93 35.62
CA TRP A 79 15.13 -3.77 36.56
C TRP A 79 13.64 -3.86 36.22
N GLY A 80 13.07 -5.05 36.23
CA GLY A 80 11.67 -5.26 35.90
C GLY A 80 11.35 -4.87 34.45
N ALA A 81 12.29 -5.10 33.56
CA ALA A 81 12.09 -4.74 32.14
C ALA A 81 10.94 -5.55 31.53
N GLU A 82 9.99 -4.85 30.94
CA GLU A 82 8.91 -5.45 30.17
C GLU A 82 9.24 -5.28 28.67
N VAL A 83 9.53 -6.40 28.01
CA VAL A 83 9.87 -6.43 26.58
C VAL A 83 8.78 -7.19 25.85
N TYR A 84 8.19 -6.57 24.85
CA TYR A 84 7.04 -7.14 24.11
C TYR A 84 7.37 -7.35 22.65
N GLY A 85 7.01 -8.54 22.13
CA GLY A 85 7.06 -8.86 20.71
C GLY A 85 5.70 -8.66 20.08
N CYS A 86 5.63 -7.86 19.02
CA CYS A 86 4.41 -7.50 18.32
C CYS A 86 4.56 -7.78 16.81
N ALA A 87 3.47 -8.16 16.16
CA ALA A 87 3.38 -8.32 14.71
C ALA A 87 1.90 -8.21 14.30
N SER A 88 1.59 -8.49 13.05
CA SER A 88 0.21 -8.46 12.55
C SER A 88 -0.72 -9.43 13.30
N ASP A 89 -0.15 -10.53 13.79
CA ASP A 89 -0.85 -11.53 14.59
C ASP A 89 0.13 -12.23 15.52
N ARG A 90 -0.41 -13.00 16.47
CA ARG A 90 0.38 -13.70 17.49
C ARG A 90 1.29 -14.78 16.88
N GLN A 91 0.86 -15.44 15.82
CA GLN A 91 1.65 -16.48 15.17
C GLN A 91 2.90 -15.86 14.53
N GLN A 92 2.75 -14.73 13.85
CA GLN A 92 3.87 -14.00 13.25
C GLN A 92 4.85 -13.50 14.33
N ALA A 93 4.35 -12.91 15.40
CA ALA A 93 5.19 -12.45 16.53
C ALA A 93 5.92 -13.61 17.20
N SER A 94 5.34 -14.82 17.19
CA SER A 94 5.96 -16.02 17.77
C SER A 94 7.22 -16.47 17.01
N ILE A 95 7.38 -16.09 15.75
CA ILE A 95 8.58 -16.46 14.95
C ILE A 95 9.83 -15.89 15.61
N VAL A 96 9.82 -14.61 15.99
CA VAL A 96 10.94 -13.95 16.67
C VAL A 96 11.14 -14.57 18.07
N PHE A 97 10.04 -14.86 18.77
CA PHE A 97 10.09 -15.49 20.10
C PHE A 97 10.74 -16.88 20.04
N ASP A 98 10.36 -17.70 19.08
CA ASP A 98 10.90 -19.06 18.94
C ASP A 98 12.41 -19.02 18.64
N VAL A 99 12.86 -18.07 17.82
CA VAL A 99 14.30 -17.82 17.58
C VAL A 99 14.98 -17.44 18.89
N ALA A 100 14.37 -16.58 19.72
CA ALA A 100 14.93 -16.18 21.03
C ALA A 100 15.04 -17.39 21.96
N VAL A 101 14.04 -18.28 21.98
CA VAL A 101 14.08 -19.53 22.76
C VAL A 101 15.28 -20.39 22.33
N ASP A 102 15.46 -20.58 21.02
CA ASP A 102 16.59 -21.35 20.48
C ASP A 102 17.93 -20.74 20.90
N MET A 103 18.06 -19.41 20.86
CA MET A 103 19.27 -18.70 21.30
C MET A 103 19.55 -18.93 22.80
N VAL A 104 18.50 -18.86 23.62
CA VAL A 104 18.61 -19.13 25.07
C VAL A 104 19.06 -20.58 25.32
N ASP A 105 18.45 -21.54 24.63
CA ASP A 105 18.78 -22.97 24.77
C ASP A 105 20.23 -23.28 24.40
N GLN A 106 20.79 -22.55 23.45
CA GLN A 106 22.16 -22.73 22.99
C GLN A 106 23.17 -21.91 23.78
N CYS A 107 22.73 -21.06 24.72
CA CYS A 107 23.61 -20.22 25.52
C CYS A 107 23.54 -20.67 27.01
N PRO A 108 24.50 -21.46 27.51
CA PRO A 108 24.43 -21.99 28.88
C PRO A 108 24.28 -20.93 29.97
N ALA A 109 24.87 -19.74 29.77
CA ALA A 109 24.77 -18.64 30.73
C ALA A 109 23.34 -18.09 30.86
N LEU A 110 22.63 -17.97 29.72
CA LEU A 110 21.24 -17.52 29.71
C LEU A 110 20.28 -18.64 30.14
N LYS A 111 20.54 -19.86 29.70
CA LYS A 111 19.69 -21.03 30.04
C LYS A 111 19.55 -21.22 31.53
N LYS A 112 20.58 -20.91 32.32
CA LYS A 112 20.56 -20.99 33.79
C LYS A 112 19.74 -19.86 34.43
N ARG A 113 19.54 -18.74 33.73
CA ARG A 113 18.96 -17.53 34.31
C ARG A 113 17.56 -17.19 33.75
N ILE A 114 17.18 -17.81 32.62
CA ILE A 114 15.92 -17.59 31.97
C ILE A 114 14.99 -18.76 32.15
N LYS A 115 13.76 -18.47 32.60
CA LYS A 115 12.70 -19.47 32.77
C LYS A 115 11.70 -19.27 31.63
N PRO A 116 11.60 -20.20 30.67
CA PRO A 116 10.57 -20.10 29.62
C PRO A 116 9.21 -20.57 30.15
N ILE A 117 8.17 -19.81 29.80
CA ILE A 117 6.77 -20.14 30.07
C ILE A 117 6.07 -20.20 28.69
N MET A 118 6.12 -21.38 28.07
CA MET A 118 5.73 -21.56 26.66
C MET A 118 4.22 -21.35 26.42
N SER A 119 3.39 -21.65 27.45
CA SER A 119 1.92 -21.49 27.32
C SER A 119 1.50 -20.06 27.02
N VAL A 120 2.24 -19.07 27.50
CA VAL A 120 1.99 -17.65 27.30
C VAL A 120 3.07 -16.97 26.44
N LYS A 121 4.00 -17.74 25.88
CA LYS A 121 5.13 -17.27 25.08
C LYS A 121 5.90 -16.15 25.80
N ARG A 122 6.44 -16.51 27.01
CA ARG A 122 7.19 -15.57 27.87
C ARG A 122 8.52 -16.19 28.28
N LEU A 123 9.60 -15.40 28.19
CA LEU A 123 10.93 -15.71 28.74
C LEU A 123 11.14 -14.80 29.95
N VAL A 124 11.28 -15.36 31.15
CA VAL A 124 11.48 -14.59 32.39
C VAL A 124 12.96 -14.65 32.78
N TYR A 125 13.62 -13.48 32.84
CA TYR A 125 14.99 -13.32 33.29
C TYR A 125 14.96 -13.03 34.80
N THR A 126 15.26 -14.05 35.59
CA THR A 126 15.09 -14.01 37.05
C THR A 126 15.99 -13.00 37.78
N PRO A 127 17.26 -12.74 37.34
CA PRO A 127 18.13 -11.82 38.09
C PRO A 127 17.60 -10.41 38.28
N THR A 128 16.86 -9.89 37.30
CA THR A 128 16.28 -8.53 37.36
C THR A 128 14.76 -8.53 37.33
N ASN A 129 14.14 -9.70 37.43
CA ASN A 129 12.68 -9.86 37.33
C ASN A 129 12.11 -9.24 36.03
N SER A 130 12.83 -9.47 34.93
CA SER A 130 12.48 -8.93 33.61
C SER A 130 11.91 -10.03 32.73
N PHE A 131 11.19 -9.64 31.66
CA PHE A 131 10.64 -10.65 30.75
C PHE A 131 10.54 -10.15 29.30
N TYR A 132 10.59 -11.11 28.39
CA TYR A 132 10.23 -10.93 26.99
C TYR A 132 8.98 -11.77 26.69
N GLN A 133 7.93 -11.17 26.16
CA GLN A 133 6.65 -11.83 25.91
C GLN A 133 6.04 -11.43 24.58
N VAL A 134 5.45 -12.42 23.89
CA VAL A 134 4.62 -12.16 22.71
C VAL A 134 3.26 -11.64 23.18
N LEU A 135 2.82 -10.52 22.61
CA LEU A 135 1.48 -10.00 22.85
C LEU A 135 0.44 -10.76 22.03
N SER A 136 -0.67 -11.11 22.67
CA SER A 136 -1.85 -11.64 21.99
C SER A 136 -2.68 -10.49 21.41
N ALA A 137 -3.51 -10.80 20.42
CA ALA A 137 -4.38 -9.80 19.79
C ALA A 137 -5.34 -9.11 20.78
N GLU A 138 -5.63 -9.75 21.91
CA GLU A 138 -6.50 -9.18 22.94
C GLU A 138 -5.76 -8.25 23.92
N ALA A 139 -4.42 -8.32 23.93
CA ALA A 139 -3.61 -7.59 24.92
C ALA A 139 -3.54 -6.09 24.63
N TYR A 140 -3.69 -5.68 23.38
CA TYR A 140 -3.58 -4.26 23.05
C TYR A 140 -4.80 -3.43 23.48
N THR A 141 -5.88 -4.08 23.90
CA THR A 141 -7.01 -3.37 24.51
C THR A 141 -6.75 -3.00 25.97
N LYS A 142 -5.66 -3.53 26.56
CA LYS A 142 -5.30 -3.29 27.95
C LYS A 142 -4.27 -2.17 28.05
N HIS A 143 -4.75 -0.97 28.35
CA HIS A 143 -3.89 0.18 28.64
C HIS A 143 -3.13 -0.06 29.96
N GLY A 144 -1.93 0.48 30.08
CA GLY A 144 -1.13 0.42 31.30
C GLY A 144 0.12 -0.45 31.23
N LEU A 145 0.56 -0.84 30.02
CA LEU A 145 1.85 -1.50 29.84
C LEU A 145 2.98 -0.50 30.10
N ASN A 146 4.05 -0.97 30.76
CA ASN A 146 5.22 -0.18 31.07
C ASN A 146 6.43 -0.71 30.28
N CYS A 147 6.43 -0.45 28.98
CA CYS A 147 7.35 -1.06 28.04
C CYS A 147 8.77 -0.53 28.17
N HIS A 148 9.73 -1.42 28.45
CA HIS A 148 11.15 -1.12 28.30
C HIS A 148 11.58 -1.29 26.84
N ALA A 149 11.01 -2.28 26.15
CA ALA A 149 11.20 -2.40 24.71
C ALA A 149 9.98 -3.01 24.03
N VAL A 150 9.75 -2.60 22.80
CA VAL A 150 8.77 -3.19 21.88
C VAL A 150 9.52 -3.61 20.64
N ILE A 151 9.45 -4.89 20.30
CA ILE A 151 10.03 -5.45 19.08
C ILE A 151 8.86 -5.67 18.12
N PHE A 152 8.74 -4.78 17.14
CA PHE A 152 7.62 -4.77 16.19
C PHE A 152 8.09 -5.39 14.87
N ASP A 153 7.68 -6.64 14.62
CA ASP A 153 8.10 -7.37 13.40
C ASP A 153 7.07 -7.21 12.28
N GLU A 154 7.58 -7.11 11.06
CA GLU A 154 6.80 -6.98 9.81
C GLU A 154 5.73 -5.89 9.91
N LEU A 155 6.16 -4.68 10.29
CA LEU A 155 5.28 -3.52 10.49
C LEU A 155 4.40 -3.25 9.25
N HIS A 156 4.91 -3.54 8.04
CA HIS A 156 4.15 -3.35 6.79
C HIS A 156 2.87 -4.20 6.71
N ALA A 157 2.79 -5.26 7.50
CA ALA A 157 1.63 -6.18 7.50
C ALA A 157 0.53 -5.79 8.50
N GLN A 158 0.70 -4.68 9.24
CA GLN A 158 -0.32 -4.22 10.19
C GLN A 158 -1.60 -3.82 9.47
N PRO A 159 -2.76 -4.33 9.90
CA PRO A 159 -4.03 -3.98 9.24
C PRO A 159 -4.48 -2.54 9.50
N ASN A 160 -4.05 -1.95 10.62
CA ASN A 160 -4.33 -0.55 10.97
C ASN A 160 -3.28 -0.07 11.98
N ARG A 161 -3.41 1.17 12.45
CA ARG A 161 -2.42 1.79 13.34
C ARG A 161 -2.67 1.54 14.84
N GLU A 162 -3.76 0.89 15.22
CA GLU A 162 -4.16 0.76 16.63
C GLU A 162 -3.08 0.14 17.52
N LEU A 163 -2.60 -1.05 17.15
CA LEU A 163 -1.57 -1.74 17.94
C LEU A 163 -0.29 -0.90 18.02
N PHE A 164 0.12 -0.33 16.90
CA PHE A 164 1.31 0.52 16.83
C PHE A 164 1.17 1.71 17.79
N ASP A 165 0.04 2.42 17.76
CA ASP A 165 -0.17 3.59 18.63
C ASP A 165 -0.18 3.20 20.11
N VAL A 166 -0.90 2.13 20.48
CA VAL A 166 -0.94 1.65 21.87
C VAL A 166 0.46 1.29 22.38
N MET A 167 1.26 0.64 21.54
CA MET A 167 2.58 0.13 21.95
C MET A 167 3.68 1.19 21.92
N THR A 168 3.52 2.29 21.18
CA THR A 168 4.59 3.28 21.02
C THR A 168 4.26 4.65 21.62
N LYS A 169 2.99 4.96 21.87
CA LYS A 169 2.60 6.27 22.39
C LYS A 169 2.34 6.17 23.91
N GLY A 170 3.32 6.59 24.69
CA GLY A 170 3.24 6.67 26.13
C GLY A 170 3.58 5.38 26.89
N SER A 171 3.68 4.24 26.23
CA SER A 171 3.92 2.96 26.93
C SER A 171 5.29 2.88 27.60
N GLY A 172 6.26 3.64 27.13
CA GLY A 172 7.62 3.69 27.69
C GLY A 172 7.91 4.91 28.54
N ASP A 173 6.92 5.76 28.81
CA ASP A 173 7.15 7.06 29.47
C ASP A 173 7.71 6.95 30.89
N ALA A 174 7.46 5.83 31.58
CA ALA A 174 7.98 5.59 32.93
C ALA A 174 9.38 4.94 32.93
N ARG A 175 9.92 4.66 31.74
CA ARG A 175 11.25 4.04 31.60
C ARG A 175 12.30 5.11 31.27
N THR A 176 13.52 4.92 31.75
CA THR A 176 14.62 5.88 31.54
C THR A 176 15.11 5.87 30.10
N GLN A 177 15.20 4.68 29.48
CA GLN A 177 15.70 4.55 28.11
C GLN A 177 14.94 3.46 27.34
N PRO A 178 13.65 3.68 27.08
CA PRO A 178 12.86 2.68 26.34
C PRO A 178 13.32 2.56 24.90
N LEU A 179 13.01 1.43 24.25
CA LEU A 179 13.38 1.20 22.84
C LEU A 179 12.18 0.63 22.06
N PHE A 180 11.82 1.29 20.99
CA PHE A 180 10.86 0.80 20.00
C PHE A 180 11.66 0.37 18.77
N PHE A 181 11.83 -0.94 18.61
CA PHE A 181 12.59 -1.52 17.49
C PHE A 181 11.59 -2.01 16.43
N LEU A 182 11.47 -1.23 15.37
CA LEU A 182 10.51 -1.46 14.26
C LEU A 182 11.28 -2.11 13.12
N ILE A 183 11.02 -3.39 12.83
CA ILE A 183 11.74 -4.09 11.78
C ILE A 183 10.74 -4.60 10.73
N THR A 184 11.05 -4.41 9.44
CA THR A 184 10.08 -4.66 8.38
C THR A 184 10.76 -4.85 7.02
N THR A 185 10.00 -5.32 6.05
CA THR A 185 10.28 -5.14 4.62
C THR A 185 9.37 -4.00 4.10
N ALA A 186 9.65 -3.54 2.88
CA ALA A 186 8.76 -2.61 2.20
C ALA A 186 7.39 -3.24 1.98
N GLY A 187 6.37 -2.41 2.05
CA GLY A 187 4.99 -2.83 1.79
C GLY A 187 4.48 -2.37 0.42
N ASN A 188 3.17 -2.42 0.29
CA ASN A 188 2.48 -1.96 -0.91
C ASN A 188 1.34 -0.97 -0.60
N ASP A 189 1.11 -0.67 0.68
CA ASP A 189 0.08 0.29 1.12
C ASP A 189 0.76 1.57 1.60
N ARG A 190 0.68 2.62 0.79
CA ARG A 190 1.27 3.93 1.08
C ARG A 190 0.46 4.75 2.10
N ASN A 191 -0.69 4.24 2.54
CA ASN A 191 -1.48 4.86 3.62
C ASN A 191 -1.24 4.19 4.98
N SER A 192 -0.37 3.18 5.03
CA SER A 192 -0.10 2.42 6.24
C SER A 192 0.79 3.19 7.22
N VAL A 193 0.72 2.82 8.50
CA VAL A 193 1.63 3.34 9.54
C VAL A 193 3.09 3.01 9.19
N CYS A 194 3.33 1.89 8.54
CA CYS A 194 4.68 1.52 8.11
C CYS A 194 5.24 2.52 7.08
N TYR A 195 4.43 2.91 6.09
CA TYR A 195 4.84 3.90 5.10
C TYR A 195 5.09 5.28 5.73
N GLU A 196 4.29 5.65 6.73
CA GLU A 196 4.51 6.88 7.50
C GLU A 196 5.91 6.86 8.16
N GLN A 197 6.29 5.72 8.77
CA GLN A 197 7.61 5.55 9.38
C GLN A 197 8.73 5.52 8.31
N HIS A 198 8.48 4.90 7.17
CA HIS A 198 9.39 4.88 6.02
C HIS A 198 9.68 6.32 5.54
N GLN A 199 8.64 7.13 5.34
CA GLN A 199 8.80 8.53 4.91
C GLN A 199 9.56 9.35 5.95
N LYS A 200 9.26 9.17 7.23
CA LYS A 200 9.99 9.82 8.32
C LYS A 200 11.48 9.43 8.27
N ALA A 201 11.77 8.14 8.08
CA ALA A 201 13.15 7.64 8.01
C ALA A 201 13.91 8.25 6.81
N LEU A 202 13.27 8.30 5.62
CA LEU A 202 13.86 8.92 4.44
C LEU A 202 14.14 10.42 4.66
N ASP A 203 13.17 11.14 5.23
CA ASP A 203 13.31 12.58 5.52
C ASP A 203 14.49 12.85 6.44
N ILE A 204 14.73 11.97 7.43
CA ILE A 204 15.87 12.10 8.34
C ILE A 204 17.19 11.78 7.62
N ILE A 205 17.24 10.70 6.84
CA ILE A 205 18.42 10.28 6.07
C ILE A 205 18.84 11.40 5.09
N GLU A 206 17.85 12.02 4.44
CA GLU A 206 18.09 13.07 3.44
C GLU A 206 18.24 14.48 4.04
N GLY A 207 18.13 14.61 5.36
CA GLY A 207 18.31 15.88 6.07
C GLY A 207 17.13 16.84 5.97
N ARG A 208 15.95 16.38 5.49
CA ARG A 208 14.74 17.21 5.43
C ARG A 208 14.05 17.31 6.78
N LYS A 209 14.37 16.42 7.72
CA LYS A 209 13.77 16.36 9.05
C LYS A 209 14.85 16.03 10.09
N ILE A 210 14.74 16.62 11.26
CA ILE A 210 15.66 16.34 12.38
C ILE A 210 14.87 15.72 13.53
N ASP A 211 15.22 14.49 13.88
CA ASP A 211 14.71 13.81 15.08
C ASP A 211 15.85 13.01 15.68
N PRO A 212 16.56 13.58 16.68
CA PRO A 212 17.75 12.93 17.24
C PRO A 212 17.45 11.65 18.03
N THR A 213 16.16 11.36 18.30
CA THR A 213 15.76 10.14 19.04
C THR A 213 15.40 8.99 18.11
N PHE A 214 15.35 9.23 16.80
CA PHE A 214 14.93 8.26 15.79
C PHE A 214 16.14 7.81 14.97
N TYR A 215 16.40 6.51 14.94
CA TYR A 215 17.52 5.92 14.18
C TYR A 215 16.96 5.24 12.93
N PRO A 216 17.11 5.86 11.75
CA PRO A 216 16.62 5.27 10.50
C PRO A 216 17.66 4.36 9.86
N VAL A 217 17.25 3.15 9.47
CA VAL A 217 18.08 2.20 8.71
C VAL A 217 17.23 1.67 7.57
N ILE A 218 17.60 2.00 6.33
CA ILE A 218 16.89 1.52 5.14
C ILE A 218 17.91 0.88 4.18
N TYR A 219 17.71 -0.40 3.90
CA TYR A 219 18.41 -1.13 2.85
C TYR A 219 17.41 -1.41 1.74
N GLY A 220 17.63 -0.86 0.56
CA GLY A 220 16.71 -1.03 -0.56
C GLY A 220 17.18 -0.29 -1.80
N ALA A 221 16.51 -0.55 -2.90
CA ALA A 221 16.74 0.14 -4.17
C ALA A 221 15.82 1.37 -4.26
N ALA A 222 16.32 2.44 -4.82
CA ALA A 222 15.52 3.61 -5.16
C ALA A 222 14.63 3.31 -6.38
N ASP A 223 13.60 4.13 -6.59
CA ASP A 223 12.66 3.92 -7.71
C ASP A 223 13.36 3.97 -9.08
N GLU A 224 14.40 4.81 -9.18
CA GLU A 224 15.18 5.01 -10.40
C GLU A 224 16.31 3.98 -10.60
N ASP A 225 16.60 3.14 -9.62
CA ASP A 225 17.65 2.11 -9.73
C ASP A 225 17.23 1.03 -10.72
N ASP A 226 18.20 0.54 -11.52
CA ASP A 226 17.96 -0.57 -12.43
C ASP A 226 17.82 -1.87 -11.64
N TRP A 227 16.60 -2.35 -11.54
CA TRP A 227 16.28 -3.57 -10.77
C TRP A 227 16.93 -4.84 -11.32
N LEU A 228 17.44 -4.79 -12.56
CA LEU A 228 18.14 -5.93 -13.20
C LEU A 228 19.62 -5.97 -12.83
N SER A 229 20.16 -4.90 -12.23
CA SER A 229 21.59 -4.79 -11.92
C SER A 229 21.95 -5.54 -10.63
N GLU A 230 22.97 -6.40 -10.71
CA GLU A 230 23.51 -7.10 -9.53
C GLU A 230 24.07 -6.12 -8.50
N GLU A 231 24.62 -4.97 -8.94
CA GLU A 231 25.10 -3.91 -8.05
C GLU A 231 23.96 -3.41 -7.16
N VAL A 232 22.77 -3.20 -7.74
CA VAL A 232 21.56 -2.79 -7.00
C VAL A 232 21.13 -3.89 -6.02
N TRP A 233 21.27 -5.17 -6.42
CA TRP A 233 20.94 -6.30 -5.53
C TRP A 233 21.87 -6.31 -4.29
N TYR A 234 23.17 -6.08 -4.47
CA TYR A 234 24.13 -6.01 -3.35
C TYR A 234 23.88 -4.78 -2.48
N LYS A 235 23.57 -3.62 -3.08
CA LYS A 235 23.18 -2.39 -2.37
C LYS A 235 21.97 -2.65 -1.46
N SER A 236 20.98 -3.39 -1.95
CA SER A 236 19.73 -3.63 -1.24
C SER A 236 19.85 -4.74 -0.18
N ASN A 237 20.74 -5.72 -0.38
CA ASN A 237 20.80 -6.91 0.46
C ASN A 237 22.19 -7.03 1.10
N PRO A 238 22.39 -6.46 2.29
CA PRO A 238 23.72 -6.50 2.93
C PRO A 238 24.19 -7.91 3.34
N SER A 239 23.30 -8.92 3.30
CA SER A 239 23.66 -10.31 3.55
C SER A 239 23.87 -11.13 2.27
N LEU A 240 23.81 -10.49 1.09
CA LEU A 240 24.00 -11.17 -0.20
C LEU A 240 25.47 -11.62 -0.34
N GLY A 241 25.66 -12.86 -0.75
CA GLY A 241 26.98 -13.48 -0.81
C GLY A 241 27.43 -14.09 0.51
N HIS A 242 26.68 -13.88 1.60
CA HIS A 242 26.94 -14.47 2.91
C HIS A 242 25.86 -15.51 3.28
N THR A 243 24.64 -15.04 3.61
CA THR A 243 23.52 -15.92 3.94
C THR A 243 22.53 -16.04 2.79
N ILE A 244 22.58 -15.14 1.83
CA ILE A 244 21.75 -15.16 0.62
C ILE A 244 22.64 -15.53 -0.56
N ASP A 245 22.28 -16.61 -1.25
CA ASP A 245 22.98 -17.10 -2.45
C ASP A 245 22.58 -16.24 -3.65
N ILE A 246 23.58 -15.69 -4.36
CA ILE A 246 23.37 -14.84 -5.55
C ILE A 246 22.60 -15.60 -6.66
N GLU A 247 22.83 -16.90 -6.81
CA GLU A 247 22.15 -17.71 -7.84
C GLU A 247 20.64 -17.74 -7.61
N LYS A 248 20.20 -17.74 -6.35
CA LYS A 248 18.76 -17.68 -6.02
C LYS A 248 18.13 -16.34 -6.40
N VAL A 249 18.90 -15.26 -6.29
CA VAL A 249 18.43 -13.94 -6.71
C VAL A 249 18.38 -13.84 -8.24
N ARG A 250 19.42 -14.38 -8.93
CA ARG A 250 19.45 -14.45 -10.39
C ARG A 250 18.23 -15.20 -10.95
N ASN A 251 17.94 -16.38 -10.38
CA ASN A 251 16.78 -17.18 -10.81
C ASN A 251 15.45 -16.45 -10.55
N ALA A 252 15.31 -15.78 -9.42
CA ALA A 252 14.12 -14.98 -9.10
C ALA A 252 13.97 -13.81 -10.08
N CYS A 253 15.07 -13.18 -10.48
CA CYS A 253 15.07 -12.09 -11.45
C CYS A 253 14.63 -12.58 -12.84
N ILE A 254 15.10 -13.76 -13.26
CA ILE A 254 14.69 -14.38 -14.54
C ILE A 254 13.16 -14.56 -14.56
N SER A 255 12.58 -15.14 -13.49
CA SER A 255 11.12 -15.28 -13.38
C SER A 255 10.41 -13.93 -13.38
N ALA A 256 10.98 -12.94 -12.71
CA ALA A 256 10.38 -11.60 -12.61
C ALA A 256 10.28 -10.88 -13.96
N LYS A 257 11.20 -11.21 -14.93
CA LYS A 257 11.14 -10.64 -16.29
C LYS A 257 9.93 -11.13 -17.09
N GLU A 258 9.32 -12.23 -16.68
CA GLU A 258 8.26 -12.88 -17.43
C GLU A 258 6.89 -12.20 -17.29
N ASN A 259 6.63 -11.55 -16.14
CA ASN A 259 5.36 -10.84 -15.95
C ASN A 259 5.46 -9.78 -14.84
N ALA A 260 4.59 -8.78 -14.92
CA ALA A 260 4.59 -7.62 -14.02
C ALA A 260 4.30 -7.98 -12.56
N ALA A 261 3.52 -9.05 -12.30
CA ALA A 261 3.23 -9.46 -10.93
C ALA A 261 4.49 -10.01 -10.25
N GLU A 262 5.24 -10.85 -10.97
CA GLU A 262 6.51 -11.41 -10.49
C GLU A 262 7.57 -10.31 -10.32
N GLU A 263 7.61 -9.32 -11.23
CA GLU A 263 8.46 -8.14 -11.09
C GLU A 263 8.16 -7.39 -9.80
N ASN A 264 6.90 -7.10 -9.52
CA ASN A 264 6.50 -6.40 -8.30
C ASN A 264 6.90 -7.18 -7.03
N ILE A 265 6.73 -8.50 -7.05
CA ILE A 265 7.15 -9.37 -5.94
C ILE A 265 8.68 -9.30 -5.76
N PHE A 266 9.44 -9.36 -6.86
CA PHE A 266 10.90 -9.26 -6.82
C PHE A 266 11.35 -7.92 -6.26
N ARG A 267 10.79 -6.82 -6.79
CA ARG A 267 11.10 -5.45 -6.33
C ARG A 267 10.79 -5.27 -4.84
N GLN A 268 9.63 -5.73 -4.39
CA GLN A 268 9.23 -5.61 -2.99
C GLN A 268 10.09 -6.49 -2.08
N LEU A 269 10.19 -7.78 -2.36
CA LEU A 269 10.78 -8.75 -1.42
C LEU A 269 12.30 -8.85 -1.50
N ARG A 270 12.90 -8.58 -2.68
CA ARG A 270 14.35 -8.69 -2.90
C ARG A 270 15.05 -7.34 -2.91
N LEU A 271 14.36 -6.29 -3.37
CA LEU A 271 14.97 -4.95 -3.48
C LEU A 271 14.39 -3.95 -2.48
N ASN A 272 13.38 -4.37 -1.71
CA ASN A 272 12.77 -3.54 -0.67
C ASN A 272 12.19 -2.22 -1.22
N GLN A 273 11.68 -2.27 -2.44
CA GLN A 273 10.99 -1.13 -3.05
C GLN A 273 9.52 -1.11 -2.65
N TRP A 274 8.99 0.07 -2.36
CA TRP A 274 7.57 0.27 -2.08
C TRP A 274 6.79 0.24 -3.39
N VAL A 275 6.33 -0.94 -3.78
CA VAL A 275 5.53 -1.14 -5.00
C VAL A 275 4.08 -0.74 -4.73
N LYS A 276 3.41 -0.22 -5.76
CA LYS A 276 2.03 0.27 -5.60
C LYS A 276 1.04 -0.87 -5.37
N GLN A 277 1.27 -2.04 -5.95
CA GLN A 277 0.36 -3.19 -5.74
C GLN A 277 1.01 -4.49 -6.25
N SER A 278 0.66 -5.61 -5.62
CA SER A 278 1.21 -6.92 -6.01
C SER A 278 0.67 -7.41 -7.36
N THR A 279 -0.50 -6.94 -7.78
CA THR A 279 -1.11 -7.30 -9.06
C THR A 279 -1.83 -6.09 -9.66
N ARG A 280 -1.17 -5.43 -10.60
CA ARG A 280 -1.84 -4.41 -11.42
C ARG A 280 -2.76 -5.13 -12.40
N TRP A 281 -4.02 -4.73 -12.40
CA TRP A 281 -4.98 -5.26 -13.38
C TRP A 281 -4.69 -4.70 -14.77
N MET A 282 -4.54 -3.37 -14.90
CA MET A 282 -4.31 -2.72 -16.18
C MET A 282 -2.81 -2.68 -16.50
N GLN A 283 -2.43 -3.10 -17.70
CA GLN A 283 -1.08 -2.93 -18.23
C GLN A 283 -0.91 -1.47 -18.64
N MET A 284 -0.20 -0.70 -17.82
CA MET A 284 -0.15 0.76 -18.00
C MET A 284 0.58 1.21 -19.27
N ASP A 285 1.53 0.42 -19.77
CA ASP A 285 2.16 0.67 -21.09
C ASP A 285 1.12 0.58 -22.22
N LYS A 286 0.19 -0.37 -22.13
CA LYS A 286 -0.90 -0.53 -23.11
C LYS A 286 -1.94 0.58 -22.95
N TRP A 287 -2.30 0.92 -21.71
CA TRP A 287 -3.19 2.03 -21.43
C TRP A 287 -2.61 3.34 -22.00
N ASP A 288 -1.34 3.62 -21.74
CA ASP A 288 -0.67 4.85 -22.22
C ASP A 288 -0.58 4.89 -23.75
N ALA A 289 -0.46 3.75 -24.41
CA ALA A 289 -0.51 3.66 -25.90
C ALA A 289 -1.86 4.08 -26.44
N CYS A 290 -2.93 4.04 -25.62
CA CYS A 290 -4.29 4.47 -26.00
C CYS A 290 -4.57 5.95 -25.74
N ALA A 291 -3.55 6.76 -25.44
CA ALA A 291 -3.70 8.20 -25.21
C ALA A 291 -3.89 8.99 -26.52
N PHE A 292 -4.65 8.43 -27.47
CA PHE A 292 -5.00 9.12 -28.72
C PHE A 292 -5.83 10.37 -28.43
N PRO A 293 -5.65 11.46 -29.19
CA PRO A 293 -6.41 12.70 -28.99
C PRO A 293 -7.93 12.47 -29.00
N ASN A 294 -8.64 13.21 -28.16
CA ASN A 294 -10.09 13.15 -28.03
C ASN A 294 -10.70 14.57 -27.94
N ASP A 295 -10.56 15.34 -29.00
CA ASP A 295 -11.07 16.72 -29.05
C ASP A 295 -12.61 16.76 -28.93
N GLU A 296 -13.10 17.43 -27.86
CA GLU A 296 -14.54 17.58 -27.59
C GLU A 296 -15.29 18.19 -28.77
N ASN A 297 -14.64 19.09 -29.53
CA ASN A 297 -15.28 19.77 -30.66
C ASN A 297 -15.63 18.79 -31.79
N GLU A 298 -14.86 17.74 -31.97
CA GLU A 298 -15.11 16.70 -32.98
C GLU A 298 -16.24 15.75 -32.56
N LEU A 299 -16.62 15.79 -31.29
CA LEU A 299 -17.64 14.91 -30.72
C LEU A 299 -19.02 15.58 -30.59
N VAL A 300 -19.12 16.88 -30.90
CA VAL A 300 -20.39 17.62 -30.79
C VAL A 300 -21.48 16.92 -31.59
N GLY A 301 -22.63 16.69 -30.94
CA GLY A 301 -23.79 16.03 -31.55
C GLY A 301 -23.70 14.52 -31.64
N ARG A 302 -22.58 13.92 -31.27
CA ARG A 302 -22.42 12.45 -31.27
C ARG A 302 -23.17 11.79 -30.14
N GLU A 303 -23.65 10.59 -30.37
CA GLU A 303 -24.24 9.74 -29.37
C GLU A 303 -23.15 9.23 -28.41
N CYS A 304 -23.48 9.23 -27.11
CA CYS A 304 -22.58 8.74 -26.06
C CYS A 304 -23.35 8.22 -24.86
N TYR A 305 -22.63 7.56 -23.98
CA TYR A 305 -23.16 6.93 -22.78
C TYR A 305 -22.35 7.39 -21.56
N GLY A 306 -23.05 7.73 -20.49
CA GLY A 306 -22.44 8.24 -19.27
C GLY A 306 -22.31 7.18 -18.18
N GLY A 307 -21.28 7.32 -17.37
CA GLY A 307 -21.11 6.57 -16.11
C GLY A 307 -20.82 7.56 -15.00
N LEU A 308 -21.57 7.46 -13.91
CA LEU A 308 -21.47 8.38 -12.77
C LEU A 308 -21.15 7.62 -11.50
N ASP A 309 -19.98 7.85 -10.93
CA ASP A 309 -19.56 7.28 -9.65
C ASP A 309 -19.39 8.39 -8.64
N LEU A 310 -20.29 8.43 -7.66
CA LEU A 310 -20.38 9.50 -6.67
C LEU A 310 -19.63 9.16 -5.40
N SER A 311 -18.92 10.13 -4.87
CA SER A 311 -18.31 10.04 -3.54
C SER A 311 -19.24 10.66 -2.49
N SER A 312 -19.18 10.14 -1.28
CA SER A 312 -19.98 10.69 -0.17
C SER A 312 -19.35 11.95 0.45
N THR A 313 -18.07 11.91 0.82
CA THR A 313 -17.43 13.04 1.51
C THR A 313 -15.96 13.23 1.19
N SER A 314 -15.23 12.18 0.89
CA SER A 314 -13.77 12.26 0.83
C SER A 314 -13.13 11.70 -0.44
N ASP A 315 -13.90 11.13 -1.33
CA ASP A 315 -13.38 10.50 -2.54
C ASP A 315 -13.59 11.43 -3.75
N ILE A 316 -13.07 11.01 -4.90
CA ILE A 316 -13.27 11.70 -6.18
C ILE A 316 -14.67 11.33 -6.69
N THR A 317 -15.43 12.33 -7.10
CA THR A 317 -16.64 12.07 -7.89
C THR A 317 -16.24 12.09 -9.37
N ALA A 318 -16.69 11.11 -10.13
CA ALA A 318 -16.31 10.97 -11.53
C ALA A 318 -17.53 10.81 -12.43
N PHE A 319 -17.56 11.55 -13.52
CA PHE A 319 -18.51 11.39 -14.61
C PHE A 319 -17.70 11.14 -15.89
N VAL A 320 -17.99 10.04 -16.58
CA VAL A 320 -17.26 9.65 -17.77
C VAL A 320 -18.24 9.44 -18.91
N LEU A 321 -17.93 9.98 -20.09
CA LEU A 321 -18.69 9.75 -21.32
C LEU A 321 -17.89 8.84 -22.24
N VAL A 322 -18.55 7.80 -22.76
CA VAL A 322 -17.99 6.87 -23.75
C VAL A 322 -18.77 7.03 -25.05
N PHE A 323 -18.06 7.35 -26.13
CA PHE A 323 -18.58 7.51 -27.48
C PHE A 323 -18.24 6.26 -28.27
N PRO A 324 -19.24 5.44 -28.67
CA PRO A 324 -18.93 4.24 -29.45
C PRO A 324 -18.48 4.61 -30.87
N PRO A 325 -17.69 3.73 -31.53
CA PRO A 325 -17.25 3.97 -32.91
C PRO A 325 -18.45 3.91 -33.87
N ARG A 326 -18.43 4.74 -34.90
CA ARG A 326 -19.46 4.74 -35.94
C ARG A 326 -19.17 3.73 -37.08
N ASN A 327 -17.94 3.22 -37.09
CA ASN A 327 -17.47 2.23 -38.07
C ASN A 327 -16.22 1.54 -37.54
N ASP A 328 -15.80 0.47 -38.20
CA ASP A 328 -14.66 -0.37 -37.75
C ASP A 328 -13.32 0.35 -37.65
N ALA A 329 -13.17 1.47 -38.36
CA ALA A 329 -11.90 2.23 -38.34
C ALA A 329 -11.80 3.20 -37.16
N GLU A 330 -12.92 3.49 -36.49
CA GLU A 330 -12.94 4.39 -35.34
C GLU A 330 -12.67 3.65 -34.05
N LYS A 331 -12.32 4.41 -33.00
CA LYS A 331 -12.08 3.93 -31.64
C LYS A 331 -13.22 4.38 -30.73
N TYR A 332 -13.40 3.67 -29.62
CA TYR A 332 -14.19 4.20 -28.49
C TYR A 332 -13.48 5.43 -27.95
N VAL A 333 -14.18 6.55 -27.85
CA VAL A 333 -13.59 7.79 -27.29
C VAL A 333 -14.11 7.97 -25.87
N VAL A 334 -13.20 8.30 -24.95
CA VAL A 334 -13.51 8.49 -23.52
C VAL A 334 -13.22 9.93 -23.11
N LEU A 335 -14.21 10.61 -22.57
CA LEU A 335 -14.06 11.91 -21.91
C LEU A 335 -14.32 11.70 -20.42
N SER A 336 -13.41 12.18 -19.57
CA SER A 336 -13.49 12.00 -18.12
C SER A 336 -13.54 13.35 -17.41
N TYR A 337 -14.48 13.51 -16.49
CA TYR A 337 -14.64 14.70 -15.65
C TYR A 337 -14.63 14.25 -14.19
N CYS A 338 -13.76 14.86 -13.38
CA CYS A 338 -13.54 14.46 -12.00
C CYS A 338 -13.60 15.67 -11.08
N TRP A 339 -14.21 15.52 -9.91
CA TRP A 339 -14.42 16.62 -8.96
C TRP A 339 -13.92 16.24 -7.56
N ILE A 340 -13.47 17.29 -6.84
CA ILE A 340 -13.03 17.20 -5.45
C ILE A 340 -13.44 18.52 -4.75
N PRO A 341 -13.79 18.52 -3.44
CA PRO A 341 -14.05 19.76 -2.73
C PRO A 341 -12.80 20.63 -2.63
N GLU A 342 -12.93 21.92 -2.90
CA GLU A 342 -11.82 22.89 -2.94
C GLU A 342 -11.09 23.03 -1.60
N ASP A 343 -11.84 23.13 -0.50
CA ASP A 343 -11.27 23.38 0.84
C ASP A 343 -10.26 22.32 1.26
N ASN A 344 -10.45 21.09 0.80
CA ASN A 344 -9.60 19.96 1.18
C ASN A 344 -8.42 19.70 0.25
N LEU A 345 -8.33 20.42 -0.86
CA LEU A 345 -7.33 20.15 -1.91
C LEU A 345 -5.90 20.10 -1.35
N ARG A 346 -5.50 21.15 -0.63
CA ARG A 346 -4.13 21.26 -0.08
C ARG A 346 -3.83 20.22 1.00
N LEU A 347 -4.82 19.92 1.83
CA LEU A 347 -4.69 18.91 2.87
C LEU A 347 -4.52 17.53 2.24
N ARG A 348 -5.28 17.25 1.18
CA ARG A 348 -5.21 15.97 0.47
C ARG A 348 -3.87 15.79 -0.26
N VAL A 349 -3.34 16.84 -0.90
CA VAL A 349 -2.01 16.76 -1.54
C VAL A 349 -0.96 16.29 -0.51
N ARG A 350 -1.01 16.86 0.71
CA ARG A 350 -0.06 16.50 1.79
C ARG A 350 -0.32 15.11 2.36
N ARG A 351 -1.58 14.75 2.53
CA ARG A 351 -1.95 13.46 3.15
C ARG A 351 -1.74 12.29 2.19
N ASP A 352 -2.22 12.45 0.94
CA ASP A 352 -2.28 11.36 -0.03
C ASP A 352 -1.02 11.28 -0.91
N HIS A 353 -0.17 12.33 -0.88
CA HIS A 353 1.02 12.48 -1.74
C HIS A 353 0.68 12.37 -3.24
N VAL A 354 -0.50 12.87 -3.61
CA VAL A 354 -1.02 12.87 -4.98
C VAL A 354 -1.10 14.33 -5.45
N PRO A 355 -0.67 14.66 -6.69
CA PRO A 355 -0.60 16.04 -7.16
C PRO A 355 -1.94 16.59 -7.64
N TYR A 356 -2.95 16.57 -6.77
CA TYR A 356 -4.29 17.07 -7.08
C TYR A 356 -4.27 18.53 -7.52
N ASP A 357 -3.42 19.35 -6.90
CA ASP A 357 -3.26 20.77 -7.20
C ASP A 357 -2.66 21.03 -8.60
N VAL A 358 -1.81 20.11 -9.07
CA VAL A 358 -1.29 20.17 -10.45
C VAL A 358 -2.40 19.80 -11.42
N TRP A 359 -3.14 18.74 -11.16
CA TRP A 359 -4.25 18.29 -12.02
C TRP A 359 -5.39 19.32 -12.09
N GLU A 360 -5.62 20.05 -11.00
CA GLU A 360 -6.62 21.14 -10.97
C GLU A 360 -6.18 22.28 -11.92
N LYS A 361 -4.92 22.70 -11.82
CA LYS A 361 -4.36 23.75 -12.71
C LYS A 361 -4.35 23.35 -14.18
N GLU A 362 -4.20 22.07 -14.46
CA GLU A 362 -4.21 21.54 -15.83
C GLU A 362 -5.62 21.27 -16.37
N GLY A 363 -6.65 21.46 -15.53
CA GLY A 363 -8.04 21.22 -15.93
C GLY A 363 -8.47 19.75 -15.95
N CYS A 364 -7.62 18.85 -15.43
CA CYS A 364 -7.95 17.41 -15.33
C CYS A 364 -8.77 17.09 -14.09
N LEU A 365 -8.78 18.00 -13.11
CA LEU A 365 -9.53 17.84 -11.87
C LEU A 365 -10.29 19.15 -11.62
N LEU A 366 -11.59 19.05 -11.43
CA LEU A 366 -12.46 20.19 -11.15
C LEU A 366 -12.70 20.31 -9.65
N THR A 367 -12.94 21.52 -9.17
CA THR A 367 -13.24 21.74 -7.76
C THR A 367 -14.67 22.23 -7.58
N THR A 368 -15.29 21.81 -6.47
CA THR A 368 -16.56 22.38 -6.02
C THR A 368 -16.31 23.22 -4.76
N GLU A 369 -17.01 24.31 -4.62
CA GLU A 369 -16.88 25.21 -3.48
C GLU A 369 -17.18 24.49 -2.16
N GLY A 370 -16.36 24.74 -1.12
CA GLY A 370 -16.58 24.21 0.21
C GLY A 370 -15.84 22.88 0.46
N ASN A 371 -16.28 22.18 1.51
CA ASN A 371 -15.61 20.96 2.01
C ASN A 371 -16.33 19.66 1.65
N VAL A 372 -17.44 19.72 0.92
CA VAL A 372 -18.20 18.57 0.41
C VAL A 372 -18.57 18.79 -1.05
N ILE A 373 -18.83 17.71 -1.78
CA ILE A 373 -19.30 17.80 -3.17
C ILE A 373 -20.77 18.22 -3.15
N HIS A 374 -21.08 19.33 -3.78
CA HIS A 374 -22.47 19.79 -4.00
C HIS A 374 -22.94 19.25 -5.36
N TYR A 375 -23.88 18.32 -5.34
CA TYR A 375 -24.35 17.62 -6.53
C TYR A 375 -24.94 18.54 -7.58
N SER A 376 -25.47 19.70 -7.19
CA SER A 376 -25.96 20.70 -8.13
C SER A 376 -24.92 21.18 -9.14
N TYR A 377 -23.64 21.23 -8.75
CA TYR A 377 -22.55 21.53 -9.69
C TYR A 377 -22.43 20.45 -10.78
N ILE A 378 -22.55 19.19 -10.36
CA ILE A 378 -22.45 18.04 -11.27
C ILE A 378 -23.67 18.00 -12.19
N GLU A 379 -24.87 18.21 -11.64
CA GLU A 379 -26.13 18.26 -12.41
C GLU A 379 -26.08 19.32 -13.51
N ASN A 380 -25.70 20.53 -13.15
CA ASN A 380 -25.57 21.64 -14.12
C ASN A 380 -24.53 21.34 -15.20
N PHE A 381 -23.41 20.72 -14.80
CA PHE A 381 -22.36 20.35 -15.72
C PHE A 381 -22.84 19.28 -16.70
N ILE A 382 -23.57 18.26 -16.22
CA ILE A 382 -24.14 17.20 -17.07
C ILE A 382 -25.19 17.80 -18.02
N GLU A 383 -26.02 18.74 -17.53
CA GLU A 383 -27.00 19.45 -18.37
C GLU A 383 -26.29 20.18 -19.51
N GLU A 384 -25.20 20.89 -19.20
CA GLU A 384 -24.40 21.60 -20.21
C GLU A 384 -23.82 20.61 -21.23
N LEU A 385 -23.27 19.47 -20.78
CA LEU A 385 -22.76 18.43 -21.68
C LEU A 385 -23.87 17.85 -22.56
N GLY A 386 -25.12 17.76 -22.05
CA GLY A 386 -26.28 17.31 -22.80
C GLY A 386 -26.67 18.26 -23.91
N THR A 387 -26.26 19.54 -23.88
CA THR A 387 -26.45 20.48 -25.02
C THR A 387 -25.40 20.26 -26.09
N LYS A 388 -24.23 19.72 -25.75
CA LYS A 388 -23.13 19.49 -26.70
C LYS A 388 -23.21 18.09 -27.32
N PHE A 389 -23.52 17.08 -26.50
CA PHE A 389 -23.48 15.66 -26.91
C PHE A 389 -24.86 15.01 -26.74
N HIS A 390 -25.13 13.99 -27.55
CA HIS A 390 -26.38 13.25 -27.43
C HIS A 390 -26.19 12.11 -26.42
N ILE A 391 -26.35 12.41 -25.11
CA ILE A 391 -26.20 11.42 -24.02
C ILE A 391 -27.42 10.53 -23.99
N LYS A 392 -27.28 9.29 -24.42
CA LYS A 392 -28.39 8.30 -24.54
C LYS A 392 -28.82 7.76 -23.18
N GLU A 393 -27.84 7.36 -22.35
CA GLU A 393 -28.07 6.80 -21.03
C GLU A 393 -26.93 7.20 -20.08
N ILE A 394 -27.26 7.31 -18.79
CA ILE A 394 -26.28 7.54 -17.73
C ILE A 394 -26.42 6.41 -16.71
N ALA A 395 -25.38 5.56 -16.59
CA ALA A 395 -25.31 4.54 -15.57
C ALA A 395 -24.83 5.14 -14.24
N PHE A 396 -25.45 4.76 -13.14
CA PHE A 396 -25.07 5.22 -11.81
C PHE A 396 -25.16 4.11 -10.79
N ASP A 397 -24.37 4.20 -9.69
CA ASP A 397 -24.42 3.21 -8.63
C ASP A 397 -25.76 3.32 -7.89
N ARG A 398 -26.53 2.22 -7.90
CA ARG A 398 -27.87 2.15 -7.35
C ARG A 398 -27.98 2.49 -5.86
N TRP A 399 -26.89 2.45 -5.13
CA TRP A 399 -26.91 2.63 -3.66
C TRP A 399 -26.60 4.05 -3.18
N GLY A 400 -26.11 4.93 -4.03
CA GLY A 400 -25.55 6.21 -3.57
C GLY A 400 -26.22 7.51 -4.04
N ALA A 401 -27.20 7.48 -4.94
CA ALA A 401 -27.54 8.69 -5.69
C ALA A 401 -29.03 8.84 -6.01
N VAL A 402 -29.92 8.53 -5.07
CA VAL A 402 -31.39 8.58 -5.34
C VAL A 402 -31.85 9.97 -5.78
N GLN A 403 -31.44 11.01 -5.05
CA GLN A 403 -31.85 12.40 -5.37
C GLN A 403 -31.27 12.85 -6.72
N LEU A 404 -29.95 12.69 -6.90
CA LEU A 404 -29.30 13.10 -8.15
C LEU A 404 -29.86 12.37 -9.37
N SER A 405 -30.19 11.08 -9.24
CA SER A 405 -30.79 10.31 -10.34
C SER A 405 -32.17 10.84 -10.70
N GLN A 406 -32.94 11.26 -9.69
CA GLN A 406 -34.26 11.86 -9.91
C GLN A 406 -34.12 13.21 -10.62
N ASP A 407 -33.20 14.05 -10.15
CA ASP A 407 -32.97 15.39 -10.73
C ASP A 407 -32.53 15.26 -12.20
N LEU A 408 -31.64 14.34 -12.54
CA LEU A 408 -31.22 14.07 -13.90
C LEU A 408 -32.38 13.56 -14.78
N GLN A 409 -33.27 12.71 -14.24
CA GLN A 409 -34.46 12.24 -14.95
C GLN A 409 -35.41 13.44 -15.22
N ASP A 410 -35.57 14.31 -14.24
CA ASP A 410 -36.42 15.51 -14.40
C ASP A 410 -35.86 16.49 -15.46
N MET A 411 -34.54 16.48 -15.66
CA MET A 411 -33.86 17.21 -16.75
C MET A 411 -33.98 16.50 -18.12
N GLY A 412 -34.58 15.29 -18.17
CA GLY A 412 -34.82 14.58 -19.41
C GLY A 412 -33.78 13.51 -19.77
N PHE A 413 -32.84 13.22 -18.86
CA PHE A 413 -31.84 12.18 -19.10
C PHE A 413 -32.40 10.78 -18.76
N THR A 414 -31.99 9.77 -19.52
CA THR A 414 -32.29 8.36 -19.20
C THR A 414 -31.22 7.85 -18.23
N VAL A 415 -31.61 7.61 -16.99
CA VAL A 415 -30.67 7.20 -15.93
C VAL A 415 -30.91 5.72 -15.61
N VAL A 416 -29.84 4.91 -15.61
CA VAL A 416 -29.91 3.45 -15.48
C VAL A 416 -29.14 3.02 -14.23
N PRO A 417 -29.82 2.36 -13.26
CA PRO A 417 -29.11 1.85 -12.08
C PRO A 417 -28.17 0.71 -12.46
N PHE A 418 -26.94 0.78 -11.96
CA PHE A 418 -25.86 -0.17 -12.25
C PHE A 418 -25.38 -0.84 -10.96
N GLY A 419 -25.28 -2.16 -10.97
CA GLY A 419 -24.80 -2.92 -9.83
C GLY A 419 -23.27 -3.07 -9.87
N GLN A 420 -22.61 -2.82 -8.75
CA GLN A 420 -21.16 -3.02 -8.66
C GLN A 420 -20.77 -4.46 -8.26
N GLY A 421 -21.65 -5.42 -8.53
CA GLY A 421 -21.39 -6.86 -8.35
C GLY A 421 -20.72 -7.49 -9.58
N TYR A 422 -20.31 -8.74 -9.44
CA TYR A 422 -19.66 -9.51 -10.52
C TYR A 422 -20.48 -9.56 -11.79
N LYS A 423 -21.81 -9.71 -11.67
CA LYS A 423 -22.73 -9.87 -12.80
C LYS A 423 -22.67 -8.65 -13.75
N ASP A 424 -22.71 -7.45 -13.19
CA ASP A 424 -22.78 -6.23 -13.97
C ASP A 424 -21.37 -5.71 -14.34
N MET A 425 -20.42 -5.82 -13.41
CA MET A 425 -19.06 -5.30 -13.62
C MET A 425 -18.19 -6.16 -14.53
N SER A 426 -18.35 -7.51 -14.51
CA SER A 426 -17.39 -8.39 -15.18
C SER A 426 -17.33 -8.21 -16.72
N PRO A 427 -18.46 -8.20 -17.45
CA PRO A 427 -18.38 -8.06 -18.90
C PRO A 427 -17.68 -6.76 -19.35
N PRO A 428 -18.08 -5.58 -18.88
CA PRO A 428 -17.43 -4.33 -19.35
C PRO A 428 -16.01 -4.17 -18.83
N THR A 429 -15.65 -4.74 -17.66
CA THR A 429 -14.28 -4.70 -17.16
C THR A 429 -13.36 -5.51 -18.09
N LYS A 430 -13.79 -6.71 -18.49
CA LYS A 430 -13.04 -7.56 -19.43
C LYS A 430 -12.94 -6.89 -20.80
N GLU A 431 -14.03 -6.28 -21.27
CA GLU A 431 -14.04 -5.60 -22.58
C GLU A 431 -13.11 -4.37 -22.57
N LEU A 432 -13.06 -3.60 -21.48
CA LEU A 432 -12.12 -2.47 -21.35
C LEU A 432 -10.67 -2.94 -21.52
N MET A 433 -10.31 -4.05 -20.89
CA MET A 433 -8.96 -4.64 -21.04
C MET A 433 -8.70 -5.03 -22.50
N LYS A 434 -9.66 -5.72 -23.12
CA LYS A 434 -9.54 -6.14 -24.53
C LYS A 434 -9.35 -4.93 -25.46
N LEU A 435 -10.21 -3.92 -25.31
CA LEU A 435 -10.13 -2.68 -26.14
C LEU A 435 -8.79 -1.96 -25.94
N THR A 436 -8.26 -1.99 -24.73
CA THR A 436 -6.93 -1.41 -24.42
C THR A 436 -5.81 -2.20 -25.12
N LEU A 437 -5.84 -3.53 -25.03
CA LEU A 437 -4.84 -4.39 -25.68
C LEU A 437 -4.86 -4.28 -27.21
N GLU A 438 -6.05 -4.07 -27.77
CA GLU A 438 -6.26 -3.91 -29.23
C GLU A 438 -6.05 -2.45 -29.69
N GLU A 439 -5.73 -1.53 -28.78
CA GLU A 439 -5.61 -0.09 -29.05
C GLU A 439 -6.89 0.51 -29.68
N ARG A 440 -8.06 -0.01 -29.29
CA ARG A 440 -9.38 0.39 -29.81
C ARG A 440 -10.07 1.44 -28.95
N ILE A 441 -9.35 2.06 -27.99
CA ILE A 441 -9.88 3.10 -27.11
C ILE A 441 -9.00 4.37 -27.23
N ALA A 442 -9.60 5.57 -27.10
CA ALA A 442 -8.93 6.85 -27.15
C ALA A 442 -9.35 7.68 -25.93
N HIS A 443 -8.47 7.76 -24.93
CA HIS A 443 -8.79 8.43 -23.66
C HIS A 443 -8.09 9.76 -23.46
N GLY A 444 -7.38 10.27 -24.46
CA GLY A 444 -6.79 11.61 -24.44
C GLY A 444 -5.66 11.81 -23.44
N GLY A 445 -5.22 10.77 -22.75
CA GLY A 445 -4.17 10.90 -21.73
C GLY A 445 -4.62 11.59 -20.45
N HIS A 446 -5.91 11.57 -20.12
CA HIS A 446 -6.48 12.25 -18.94
C HIS A 446 -5.80 11.74 -17.65
N LYS A 447 -5.11 12.64 -16.94
CA LYS A 447 -4.20 12.28 -15.83
C LYS A 447 -4.90 11.62 -14.63
N VAL A 448 -6.08 12.14 -14.24
CA VAL A 448 -6.84 11.56 -13.12
C VAL A 448 -7.35 10.17 -13.50
N LEU A 449 -7.89 10.00 -14.71
CA LEU A 449 -8.34 8.69 -15.19
C LEU A 449 -7.18 7.70 -15.26
N ARG A 450 -6.01 8.13 -15.78
CA ARG A 450 -4.80 7.30 -15.82
C ARG A 450 -4.40 6.84 -14.41
N TRP A 451 -4.39 7.77 -13.46
CA TRP A 451 -4.05 7.46 -12.07
C TRP A 451 -5.06 6.50 -11.45
N CYS A 452 -6.36 6.72 -11.66
CA CYS A 452 -7.39 5.78 -11.19
C CYS A 452 -7.20 4.38 -11.79
N MET A 453 -6.89 4.32 -13.08
CA MET A 453 -6.68 3.04 -13.79
C MET A 453 -5.47 2.27 -13.24
N ASP A 454 -4.36 2.98 -12.92
CA ASP A 454 -3.15 2.41 -12.32
C ASP A 454 -3.41 1.82 -10.92
N ASN A 455 -4.42 2.35 -10.21
CA ASN A 455 -4.74 1.92 -8.85
C ASN A 455 -5.69 0.72 -8.78
N VAL A 456 -6.31 0.33 -9.90
CA VAL A 456 -7.36 -0.70 -9.89
C VAL A 456 -6.82 -2.07 -9.44
N PHE A 457 -7.45 -2.61 -8.42
CA PHE A 457 -7.38 -4.03 -8.08
C PHE A 457 -8.68 -4.71 -8.54
N VAL A 458 -8.59 -5.89 -9.13
CA VAL A 458 -9.77 -6.68 -9.47
C VAL A 458 -9.84 -7.91 -8.57
N ARG A 459 -11.06 -8.19 -8.11
CA ARG A 459 -11.39 -9.42 -7.40
C ARG A 459 -12.00 -10.40 -8.42
N GLN A 460 -11.63 -11.67 -8.30
CA GLN A 460 -12.16 -12.72 -9.19
C GLN A 460 -12.94 -13.74 -8.36
N ASP A 461 -14.08 -14.20 -8.89
CA ASP A 461 -14.85 -15.28 -8.29
C ASP A 461 -14.41 -16.64 -8.88
N PRO A 462 -14.84 -17.77 -8.29
CA PRO A 462 -14.46 -19.10 -8.80
C PRO A 462 -14.91 -19.40 -10.24
N ALA A 463 -15.88 -18.65 -10.76
CA ALA A 463 -16.35 -18.80 -12.14
C ALA A 463 -15.55 -17.95 -13.14
N GLY A 464 -14.55 -17.22 -12.66
CA GLY A 464 -13.71 -16.37 -13.51
C GLY A 464 -14.28 -14.99 -13.80
N ASN A 465 -15.35 -14.58 -13.11
CA ASN A 465 -15.85 -13.22 -13.23
C ASN A 465 -15.01 -12.28 -12.41
N ILE A 466 -14.80 -11.05 -12.93
CA ILE A 466 -13.97 -10.04 -12.26
C ILE A 466 -14.81 -8.80 -11.93
N LYS A 467 -14.40 -8.09 -10.88
CA LYS A 467 -14.94 -6.76 -10.58
C LYS A 467 -13.86 -5.89 -9.95
N MET A 468 -13.93 -4.60 -10.20
CA MET A 468 -13.06 -3.62 -9.53
C MET A 468 -13.40 -3.58 -8.05
N ASP A 469 -12.39 -3.53 -7.19
CA ASP A 469 -12.55 -3.60 -5.73
C ASP A 469 -12.00 -2.33 -5.09
N LYS A 470 -12.89 -1.43 -4.67
CA LYS A 470 -12.52 -0.16 -4.05
C LYS A 470 -11.78 -0.34 -2.71
N GLU A 471 -12.10 -1.41 -1.97
CA GLU A 471 -11.45 -1.67 -0.66
C GLU A 471 -10.00 -2.12 -0.78
N LYS A 472 -9.71 -2.91 -1.82
CA LYS A 472 -8.37 -3.48 -2.03
C LYS A 472 -7.51 -2.67 -3.01
N SER A 473 -8.11 -1.71 -3.70
CA SER A 473 -7.35 -0.82 -4.60
C SER A 473 -6.41 0.07 -3.79
N THR A 474 -5.25 0.36 -4.36
CA THR A 474 -4.17 1.08 -3.68
C THR A 474 -4.60 2.50 -3.31
N GLU A 475 -5.38 3.13 -4.17
CA GLU A 475 -5.91 4.48 -4.04
C GLU A 475 -7.28 4.55 -4.72
N LYS A 476 -7.77 5.76 -4.98
CA LYS A 476 -9.09 6.00 -5.59
C LYS A 476 -9.14 5.43 -7.02
N ILE A 477 -10.29 4.84 -7.37
CA ILE A 477 -10.54 4.25 -8.69
C ILE A 477 -11.85 4.74 -9.33
N ASP A 478 -12.43 5.80 -8.81
CA ASP A 478 -13.79 6.24 -9.16
C ASP A 478 -13.94 6.53 -10.66
N ALA A 479 -12.95 7.19 -11.29
CA ALA A 479 -12.99 7.43 -12.74
C ALA A 479 -12.89 6.12 -13.55
N ALA A 480 -12.17 5.11 -13.05
CA ALA A 480 -12.11 3.81 -13.71
C ALA A 480 -13.45 3.07 -13.61
N VAL A 481 -14.09 3.11 -12.44
CA VAL A 481 -15.44 2.53 -12.23
C VAL A 481 -16.46 3.21 -13.13
N ALA A 482 -16.45 4.55 -13.18
CA ALA A 482 -17.35 5.33 -14.07
C ALA A 482 -17.12 4.97 -15.53
N THR A 483 -15.87 4.75 -15.95
CA THR A 483 -15.54 4.34 -17.34
C THR A 483 -16.15 2.98 -17.66
N VAL A 484 -16.05 2.02 -16.77
CA VAL A 484 -16.61 0.67 -16.96
C VAL A 484 -18.14 0.74 -17.04
N MET A 485 -18.78 1.56 -16.20
CA MET A 485 -20.24 1.75 -16.22
C MET A 485 -20.72 2.37 -17.57
N ALA A 486 -20.03 3.41 -18.03
CA ALA A 486 -20.33 4.05 -19.32
C ALA A 486 -20.12 3.08 -20.49
N LEU A 487 -19.03 2.33 -20.45
CA LEU A 487 -18.70 1.34 -21.49
C LEU A 487 -19.74 0.24 -21.56
N ASP A 488 -20.25 -0.22 -20.42
CA ASP A 488 -21.34 -1.23 -20.39
C ASP A 488 -22.55 -0.74 -21.19
N ARG A 489 -22.96 0.51 -20.98
CA ARG A 489 -24.12 1.05 -21.70
C ARG A 489 -23.85 1.19 -23.20
N ALA A 490 -22.63 1.63 -23.57
CA ALA A 490 -22.24 1.73 -24.97
C ALA A 490 -22.28 0.37 -25.66
N ILE A 491 -21.74 -0.68 -25.04
CA ILE A 491 -21.70 -2.04 -25.62
C ILE A 491 -23.10 -2.64 -25.75
N ARG A 492 -23.94 -2.50 -24.72
CA ARG A 492 -25.30 -3.08 -24.72
C ARG A 492 -26.20 -2.46 -25.78
N ASN A 493 -25.91 -1.23 -26.17
CA ASN A 493 -26.72 -0.52 -27.16
C ASN A 493 -26.09 -0.56 -28.58
N GLU A 494 -24.88 -1.12 -28.71
CA GLU A 494 -24.28 -1.41 -30.03
C GLU A 494 -25.13 -2.49 -30.71
N GLY A 495 -25.75 -2.17 -31.83
CA GLY A 495 -26.56 -3.11 -32.59
C GLY A 495 -28.05 -2.97 -32.37
N SER A 496 -28.52 -1.98 -31.60
CA SER A 496 -29.97 -1.76 -31.40
C SER A 496 -30.67 -1.14 -32.63
N ASP A 497 -29.91 -0.72 -33.62
CA ASP A 497 -30.48 -0.18 -34.89
C ASP A 497 -30.85 -1.26 -35.92
N GLY A 498 -30.78 -2.55 -35.53
CA GLY A 498 -31.24 -3.66 -36.37
C GLY A 498 -31.50 -4.88 -35.49
N SER A 499 -32.76 -5.10 -35.15
CA SER A 499 -33.11 -6.32 -34.43
C SER A 499 -32.77 -7.54 -35.32
N VAL A 500 -31.98 -8.44 -34.80
CA VAL A 500 -31.66 -9.75 -35.45
C VAL A 500 -32.95 -10.50 -35.78
N TYR A 501 -34.10 -10.10 -35.20
CA TYR A 501 -35.42 -10.67 -35.47
C TYR A 501 -36.12 -10.08 -36.70
N ASP A 502 -35.63 -8.97 -37.23
CA ASP A 502 -36.20 -8.37 -38.43
C ASP A 502 -35.74 -9.07 -39.72
N ASP A 503 -34.58 -9.77 -39.67
CA ASP A 503 -34.02 -10.50 -40.82
C ASP A 503 -34.34 -12.03 -40.78
N ARG A 504 -34.85 -12.54 -39.68
CA ARG A 504 -35.25 -13.96 -39.58
C ARG A 504 -36.75 -14.05 -39.28
N GLY A 505 -37.52 -14.33 -40.35
CA GLY A 505 -38.94 -14.59 -40.19
C GLY A 505 -39.22 -15.65 -39.12
N ILE A 506 -40.33 -15.51 -38.43
CA ILE A 506 -40.77 -16.42 -37.38
C ILE A 506 -40.97 -17.84 -37.98
N LEU A 507 -40.14 -18.77 -37.59
CA LEU A 507 -40.38 -20.19 -37.89
C LEU A 507 -41.38 -20.70 -36.84
N VAL A 508 -42.62 -20.89 -37.29
CA VAL A 508 -43.66 -21.56 -36.49
C VAL A 508 -43.54 -23.06 -36.78
N PHE A 509 -43.29 -23.87 -35.76
CA PHE A 509 -43.37 -25.32 -35.82
C PHE A 509 -44.71 -25.79 -35.28
#